data_96515f654e248fc4020ef9097e78d2ca
#
_entry.id   96515f654e248fc4020ef9097e78d2ca
#
_cell.length_a   1.000
_cell.length_b   1.000
_cell.length_c   1.000
_cell.angle_alpha   90.00
_cell.angle_beta   90.00
_cell.angle_gamma   90.00
#
_symmetry.space_group_name_H-M   'P 1'
#
loop_
_entity.id
_entity.type
_entity.pdbx_description
1 polymer ?
#
loop_
_entity_poly.entity_id
_entity_poly.type
_entity_poly.pdbx_seq_one_letter_code
_entity_poly.pdbx_strand_id
1 'polypeptide(L)'
;MIRLTPDNGIPRHILLMMAFLAAFTVANLYYNQPLLDMICRDTGITQVQANIITVITQIGYALGLLFVVPLADMLPVRCIVVIGMSLAAASAVAIGVANNVWLLWGASLTLGLSSIMPQLFVPMATLYSRPENKTRNMGYIASGIMTGIVSARAVSGYIGDWFGWRMMFFLVAGLMLLGLLVTLKMMPQVSQTFHGSYRQLMHTVGSIFISNPRIRLYSFRPAMSFASMLCVWSCMAFHLSGPPFHVGSDVVGLLGLCGVAGAVAASGVGKIVPRVGVHRMSVIGGCFQVLAWFVAWKFGDSYAGLIVALVLVDIGAQCLQVSNQSASLRQLPKATNRVNTIFMTTFFIGGSLGTSFSGIGWSLAGWTGVCIVGACFASATLLLSACERIKMKNGSSIHHITSY
;
A
#
# COMPACT_ATOMS: atom_id res chain seq x y z
N MET A 1 20.91 -10.28 23.84
CA MET A 1 19.94 -9.57 22.96
C MET A 1 20.25 -8.09 22.98
N ILE A 2 20.29 -7.45 21.81
CA ILE A 2 20.55 -6.00 21.68
C ILE A 2 19.29 -5.26 22.11
N ARG A 3 19.42 -4.33 23.06
CA ARG A 3 18.34 -3.39 23.42
C ARG A 3 18.60 -2.07 22.68
N LEU A 4 17.63 -1.63 21.89
CA LEU A 4 17.73 -0.34 21.20
C LEU A 4 17.42 0.78 22.19
N THR A 5 18.28 1.81 22.17
CA THR A 5 18.05 3.08 22.84
C THR A 5 18.26 4.22 21.82
N PRO A 6 17.57 5.37 21.96
CA PRO A 6 17.76 6.51 21.04
C PRO A 6 19.22 6.97 20.96
N ASP A 7 19.95 6.90 22.08
CA ASP A 7 21.34 7.37 22.18
C ASP A 7 22.34 6.49 21.42
N ASN A 8 22.14 5.16 21.44
CA ASN A 8 23.03 4.22 20.76
C ASN A 8 22.78 4.11 19.26
N GLY A 9 21.60 4.50 18.80
CA GLY A 9 21.18 4.37 17.41
C GLY A 9 20.91 2.92 17.00
N ILE A 10 20.57 2.70 15.72
CA ILE A 10 20.29 1.38 15.15
C ILE A 10 21.56 0.86 14.46
N PRO A 11 22.08 -0.32 14.83
CA PRO A 11 23.16 -0.97 14.10
C PRO A 11 22.79 -1.24 12.63
N ARG A 12 23.73 -1.09 11.70
CA ARG A 12 23.51 -1.23 10.26
C ARG A 12 22.91 -2.59 9.88
N HIS A 13 23.35 -3.68 10.49
CA HIS A 13 22.82 -5.02 10.20
C HIS A 13 21.36 -5.17 10.63
N ILE A 14 20.95 -4.55 11.75
CA ILE A 14 19.54 -4.53 12.19
C ILE A 14 18.70 -3.71 11.20
N LEU A 15 19.20 -2.57 10.77
CA LEU A 15 18.51 -1.70 9.79
C LEU A 15 18.31 -2.42 8.44
N LEU A 16 19.34 -3.10 7.94
CA LEU A 16 19.26 -3.88 6.70
C LEU A 16 18.30 -5.06 6.84
N MET A 17 18.32 -5.76 7.99
CA MET A 17 17.33 -6.79 8.31
C MET A 17 15.90 -6.23 8.26
N MET A 18 15.64 -5.09 8.90
CA MET A 18 14.31 -4.47 8.91
C MET A 18 13.87 -4.07 7.49
N ALA A 19 14.79 -3.52 6.68
CA ALA A 19 14.50 -3.17 5.28
C ALA A 19 14.18 -4.41 4.44
N PHE A 20 14.92 -5.49 4.63
CA PHE A 20 14.71 -6.77 3.94
C PHE A 20 13.38 -7.42 4.34
N LEU A 21 13.09 -7.51 5.64
CA LEU A 21 11.82 -8.03 6.12
C LEU A 21 10.64 -7.16 5.66
N ALA A 22 10.79 -5.84 5.61
CA ALA A 22 9.78 -4.93 5.08
C ALA A 22 9.50 -5.19 3.60
N ALA A 23 10.55 -5.45 2.79
CA ALA A 23 10.41 -5.76 1.37
C ALA A 23 9.57 -7.02 1.15
N PHE A 24 9.91 -8.13 1.81
CA PHE A 24 9.20 -9.40 1.63
C PHE A 24 7.77 -9.37 2.15
N THR A 25 7.53 -8.72 3.28
CA THR A 25 6.18 -8.70 3.86
C THR A 25 5.23 -7.77 3.09
N VAL A 26 5.69 -6.61 2.59
CA VAL A 26 4.83 -5.78 1.73
C VAL A 26 4.54 -6.44 0.39
N ALA A 27 5.47 -7.23 -0.12
CA ALA A 27 5.33 -7.94 -1.38
C ALA A 27 4.13 -8.91 -1.38
N ASN A 28 3.74 -9.45 -0.21
CA ASN A 28 2.58 -10.33 -0.05
C ASN A 28 1.26 -9.73 -0.54
N LEU A 29 1.15 -8.41 -0.57
CA LEU A 29 -0.06 -7.73 -1.05
C LEU A 29 -0.15 -7.69 -2.58
N TYR A 30 0.96 -7.99 -3.26
CA TYR A 30 1.09 -7.75 -4.70
C TYR A 30 1.39 -9.02 -5.51
N TYR A 31 1.82 -10.12 -4.86
CA TYR A 31 2.15 -11.37 -5.55
C TYR A 31 0.96 -11.98 -6.31
N ASN A 32 -0.25 -11.80 -5.83
CA ASN A 32 -1.46 -12.37 -6.46
C ASN A 32 -1.83 -11.68 -7.78
N GLN A 33 -1.49 -10.40 -7.97
CA GLN A 33 -1.98 -9.58 -9.08
C GLN A 33 -1.65 -10.16 -10.47
N PRO A 34 -0.41 -10.57 -10.80
CA PRO A 34 -0.13 -11.17 -12.09
C PRO A 34 -0.70 -12.59 -12.24
N LEU A 35 -1.04 -13.25 -11.13
CA LEU A 35 -1.45 -14.65 -11.09
C LEU A 35 -2.97 -14.85 -11.18
N LEU A 36 -3.77 -13.78 -11.13
CA LEU A 36 -5.23 -13.90 -11.03
C LEU A 36 -5.86 -14.69 -12.16
N ASP A 37 -5.42 -14.51 -13.40
CA ASP A 37 -5.94 -15.27 -14.56
C ASP A 37 -5.58 -16.77 -14.47
N MET A 38 -4.36 -17.08 -14.04
CA MET A 38 -3.93 -18.48 -13.82
C MET A 38 -4.74 -19.14 -12.71
N ILE A 39 -5.00 -18.42 -11.62
CA ILE A 39 -5.83 -18.93 -10.51
C ILE A 39 -7.25 -19.19 -11.01
N CYS A 40 -7.83 -18.32 -11.84
CA CYS A 40 -9.14 -18.56 -12.46
C CYS A 40 -9.18 -19.85 -13.25
N ARG A 41 -8.22 -20.04 -14.16
CA ARG A 41 -8.17 -21.21 -15.05
C ARG A 41 -7.97 -22.53 -14.30
N ASP A 42 -7.12 -22.52 -13.28
CA ASP A 42 -6.75 -23.73 -12.54
C ASP A 42 -7.83 -24.14 -11.51
N THR A 43 -8.48 -23.16 -10.86
CA THR A 43 -9.48 -23.44 -9.82
C THR A 43 -10.93 -23.40 -10.30
N GLY A 44 -11.15 -22.95 -11.55
CA GLY A 44 -12.49 -22.83 -12.13
C GLY A 44 -13.35 -21.70 -11.55
N ILE A 45 -12.74 -20.76 -10.78
CA ILE A 45 -13.45 -19.60 -10.23
C ILE A 45 -13.60 -18.51 -11.27
N THR A 46 -14.59 -17.63 -11.09
CA THR A 46 -14.79 -16.49 -11.99
C THR A 46 -13.72 -15.41 -11.77
N GLN A 47 -13.50 -14.56 -12.79
CA GLN A 47 -12.56 -13.44 -12.70
C GLN A 47 -12.92 -12.46 -11.56
N VAL A 48 -14.21 -12.28 -11.28
CA VAL A 48 -14.69 -11.50 -10.13
C VAL A 48 -14.27 -12.15 -8.82
N GLN A 49 -14.46 -13.46 -8.68
CA GLN A 49 -14.05 -14.21 -7.49
C GLN A 49 -12.53 -14.19 -7.27
N ALA A 50 -11.74 -14.25 -8.35
CA ALA A 50 -10.29 -14.11 -8.26
C ALA A 50 -9.88 -12.69 -7.87
N ASN A 51 -10.53 -11.66 -8.41
CA ASN A 51 -10.26 -10.27 -8.03
C ASN A 51 -10.52 -10.01 -6.53
N ILE A 52 -11.54 -10.67 -5.96
CA ILE A 52 -11.83 -10.62 -4.52
C ILE A 52 -10.64 -11.11 -3.67
N ILE A 53 -9.76 -11.98 -4.17
CA ILE A 53 -8.51 -12.38 -3.48
C ILE A 53 -7.68 -11.14 -3.16
N THR A 54 -7.48 -10.25 -4.13
CA THR A 54 -6.73 -9.00 -3.94
C THR A 54 -7.47 -8.05 -2.98
N VAL A 55 -8.79 -7.92 -3.12
CA VAL A 55 -9.64 -7.10 -2.23
C VAL A 55 -9.48 -7.55 -0.78
N ILE A 56 -9.65 -8.83 -0.52
CA ILE A 56 -9.60 -9.42 0.83
C ILE A 56 -8.19 -9.31 1.42
N THR A 57 -7.13 -9.50 0.63
CA THR A 57 -5.76 -9.29 1.10
C THR A 57 -5.54 -7.84 1.56
N GLN A 58 -6.06 -6.86 0.82
CA GLN A 58 -5.95 -5.45 1.18
C GLN A 58 -6.80 -5.08 2.39
N ILE A 59 -8.02 -5.65 2.50
CA ILE A 59 -8.86 -5.50 3.70
C ILE A 59 -8.15 -6.10 4.91
N GLY A 60 -7.57 -7.29 4.78
CA GLY A 60 -6.77 -7.91 5.83
C GLY A 60 -5.64 -6.99 6.29
N TYR A 61 -4.90 -6.42 5.34
CA TYR A 61 -3.84 -5.46 5.65
C TYR A 61 -4.37 -4.20 6.35
N ALA A 62 -5.47 -3.63 5.87
CA ALA A 62 -6.13 -2.47 6.51
C ALA A 62 -6.57 -2.77 7.95
N LEU A 63 -7.13 -3.97 8.20
CA LEU A 63 -7.48 -4.43 9.54
C LEU A 63 -6.22 -4.60 10.42
N GLY A 64 -5.15 -5.15 9.86
CA GLY A 64 -3.85 -5.25 10.54
C GLY A 64 -3.28 -3.88 10.92
N LEU A 65 -3.37 -2.90 10.01
CA LEU A 65 -2.97 -1.52 10.28
C LEU A 65 -3.80 -0.89 11.40
N LEU A 66 -5.11 -1.09 11.38
CA LEU A 66 -6.01 -0.49 12.36
C LEU A 66 -5.90 -1.13 13.74
N PHE A 67 -5.85 -2.46 13.80
CA PHE A 67 -5.96 -3.19 15.05
C PHE A 67 -4.64 -3.74 15.58
N VAL A 68 -3.69 -4.11 14.73
CA VAL A 68 -2.44 -4.77 15.17
C VAL A 68 -1.29 -3.76 15.28
N VAL A 69 -1.16 -2.80 14.36
CA VAL A 69 -0.07 -1.81 14.45
C VAL A 69 -0.09 -1.00 15.75
N PRO A 70 -1.24 -0.54 16.29
CA PRO A 70 -1.26 0.16 17.57
C PRO A 70 -0.81 -0.71 18.74
N LEU A 71 -0.95 -2.04 18.68
CA LEU A 71 -0.44 -2.94 19.73
C LEU A 71 1.08 -2.85 19.91
N ALA A 72 1.82 -2.37 18.93
CA ALA A 72 3.26 -2.17 19.03
C ALA A 72 3.65 -1.10 20.09
N ASP A 73 2.73 -0.20 20.45
CA ASP A 73 2.94 0.74 21.55
C ASP A 73 2.82 0.05 22.95
N MET A 74 2.14 -1.11 23.01
CA MET A 74 1.80 -1.83 24.24
C MET A 74 2.54 -3.16 24.40
N LEU A 75 2.82 -3.85 23.29
CA LEU A 75 3.43 -5.17 23.27
C LEU A 75 4.84 -5.11 22.66
N PRO A 76 5.73 -6.04 23.02
CA PRO A 76 7.04 -6.13 22.38
C PRO A 76 6.89 -6.33 20.86
N VAL A 77 7.43 -5.42 20.06
CA VAL A 77 7.36 -5.47 18.59
C VAL A 77 7.85 -6.82 18.06
N ARG A 78 8.85 -7.41 18.71
CA ARG A 78 9.35 -8.75 18.38
C ARG A 78 8.25 -9.81 18.42
N CYS A 79 7.38 -9.82 19.42
CA CYS A 79 6.26 -10.78 19.51
C CYS A 79 5.28 -10.59 18.35
N ILE A 80 4.94 -9.33 17.99
CA ILE A 80 4.03 -9.03 16.90
C ILE A 80 4.63 -9.52 15.58
N VAL A 81 5.94 -9.29 15.34
CA VAL A 81 6.63 -9.72 14.13
C VAL A 81 6.70 -11.24 14.06
N VAL A 82 7.02 -11.95 15.16
CA VAL A 82 7.08 -13.43 15.20
C VAL A 82 5.71 -14.02 14.88
N ILE A 83 4.66 -13.57 15.55
CA ILE A 83 3.28 -14.05 15.31
C ILE A 83 2.86 -13.74 13.86
N GLY A 84 3.10 -12.51 13.41
CA GLY A 84 2.76 -12.10 12.04
C GLY A 84 3.48 -12.95 10.97
N MET A 85 4.79 -13.19 11.11
CA MET A 85 5.53 -14.02 10.17
C MET A 85 5.10 -15.48 10.18
N SER A 86 4.80 -16.04 11.34
CA SER A 86 4.27 -17.41 11.46
C SER A 86 2.90 -17.54 10.79
N LEU A 87 2.02 -16.56 11.02
CA LEU A 87 0.70 -16.53 10.42
C LEU A 87 0.77 -16.31 8.91
N ALA A 88 1.67 -15.43 8.43
CA ALA A 88 1.90 -15.21 7.01
C ALA A 88 2.42 -16.47 6.31
N ALA A 89 3.35 -17.20 6.93
CA ALA A 89 3.85 -18.46 6.40
C ALA A 89 2.73 -19.51 6.30
N ALA A 90 1.94 -19.69 7.36
CA ALA A 90 0.82 -20.62 7.38
C ALA A 90 -0.25 -20.24 6.33
N SER A 91 -0.55 -18.96 6.20
CA SER A 91 -1.50 -18.45 5.20
C SER A 91 -1.02 -18.68 3.77
N ALA A 92 0.27 -18.46 3.50
CA ALA A 92 0.86 -18.71 2.20
C ALA A 92 0.80 -20.20 1.83
N VAL A 93 1.11 -21.11 2.77
CA VAL A 93 0.91 -22.56 2.54
C VAL A 93 -0.56 -22.87 2.25
N ALA A 94 -1.49 -22.31 3.04
CA ALA A 94 -2.92 -22.52 2.85
C ALA A 94 -3.40 -22.06 1.47
N ILE A 95 -2.89 -20.92 0.95
CA ILE A 95 -3.17 -20.48 -0.42
C ILE A 95 -2.60 -21.48 -1.43
N GLY A 96 -1.34 -21.92 -1.24
CA GLY A 96 -0.66 -22.84 -2.17
C GLY A 96 -1.36 -24.20 -2.32
N VAL A 97 -2.02 -24.68 -1.25
CA VAL A 97 -2.79 -25.96 -1.29
C VAL A 97 -4.28 -25.77 -1.55
N ALA A 98 -4.76 -24.54 -1.71
CA ALA A 98 -6.17 -24.26 -1.84
C ALA A 98 -6.76 -24.79 -3.14
N ASN A 99 -7.90 -25.49 -2.99
CA ASN A 99 -8.68 -26.03 -4.11
C ASN A 99 -10.12 -25.47 -4.14
N ASN A 100 -10.44 -24.55 -3.24
CA ASN A 100 -11.74 -23.88 -3.19
C ASN A 100 -11.57 -22.38 -2.86
N VAL A 101 -12.55 -21.59 -3.28
CA VAL A 101 -12.55 -20.14 -3.14
C VAL A 101 -12.55 -19.68 -1.69
N TRP A 102 -13.21 -20.39 -0.80
CA TRP A 102 -13.34 -20.00 0.61
C TRP A 102 -12.00 -20.06 1.34
N LEU A 103 -11.21 -21.11 1.07
CA LEU A 103 -9.87 -21.24 1.62
C LEU A 103 -8.93 -20.18 1.03
N LEU A 104 -9.03 -19.89 -0.28
CA LEU A 104 -8.28 -18.82 -0.94
C LEU A 104 -8.58 -17.48 -0.26
N TRP A 105 -9.84 -17.15 -0.05
CA TRP A 105 -10.24 -15.87 0.56
C TRP A 105 -9.84 -15.78 2.04
N GLY A 106 -10.11 -16.82 2.83
CA GLY A 106 -9.74 -16.85 4.25
C GLY A 106 -8.23 -16.74 4.47
N ALA A 107 -7.43 -17.48 3.70
CA ALA A 107 -5.99 -17.43 3.78
C ALA A 107 -5.43 -16.10 3.24
N SER A 108 -6.05 -15.49 2.23
CA SER A 108 -5.67 -14.17 1.73
C SER A 108 -5.94 -13.05 2.74
N LEU A 109 -7.06 -13.13 3.48
CA LEU A 109 -7.35 -12.20 4.57
C LEU A 109 -6.26 -12.25 5.65
N THR A 110 -5.92 -13.47 6.10
CA THR A 110 -4.92 -13.66 7.15
C THR A 110 -3.52 -13.32 6.67
N LEU A 111 -3.18 -13.58 5.40
CA LEU A 111 -1.92 -13.14 4.79
C LEU A 111 -1.80 -11.62 4.80
N GLY A 112 -2.86 -10.92 4.39
CA GLY A 112 -2.91 -9.45 4.43
C GLY A 112 -2.74 -8.92 5.85
N LEU A 113 -3.54 -9.40 6.80
CA LEU A 113 -3.52 -8.98 8.20
C LEU A 113 -2.15 -9.17 8.85
N SER A 114 -1.45 -10.22 8.50
CA SER A 114 -0.14 -10.57 9.05
C SER A 114 1.05 -9.88 8.36
N SER A 115 0.84 -9.15 7.25
CA SER A 115 1.92 -8.56 6.44
C SER A 115 2.28 -7.11 6.81
N ILE A 116 1.91 -6.64 8.00
CA ILE A 116 2.02 -5.25 8.46
C ILE A 116 3.42 -4.79 8.89
N MET A 117 4.43 -5.65 8.79
CA MET A 117 5.78 -5.41 9.32
C MET A 117 6.40 -4.07 8.87
N PRO A 118 6.22 -3.59 7.63
CA PRO A 118 6.76 -2.30 7.19
C PRO A 118 6.30 -1.13 8.07
N GLN A 119 5.05 -1.19 8.53
CA GLN A 119 4.46 -0.13 9.35
C GLN A 119 4.95 -0.14 10.81
N LEU A 120 5.56 -1.23 11.25
CA LEU A 120 6.26 -1.32 12.54
C LEU A 120 7.70 -0.82 12.44
N PHE A 121 8.38 -1.10 11.33
CA PHE A 121 9.79 -0.80 11.18
C PHE A 121 10.08 0.68 10.87
N VAL A 122 9.20 1.37 10.15
CA VAL A 122 9.35 2.81 9.85
C VAL A 122 9.35 3.66 11.14
N PRO A 123 8.39 3.50 12.08
CA PRO A 123 8.45 4.19 13.37
C PRO A 123 9.68 3.80 14.20
N MET A 124 10.07 2.53 14.22
CA MET A 124 11.28 2.09 14.93
C MET A 124 12.53 2.80 14.40
N ALA A 125 12.68 2.89 13.06
CA ALA A 125 13.79 3.63 12.46
C ALA A 125 13.77 5.10 12.84
N THR A 126 12.58 5.66 13.01
CA THR A 126 12.41 7.06 13.41
C THR A 126 12.78 7.30 14.87
N LEU A 127 12.37 6.42 15.79
CA LEU A 127 12.52 6.59 17.24
C LEU A 127 13.93 6.26 17.73
N TYR A 128 14.56 5.23 17.16
CA TYR A 128 15.83 4.69 17.63
C TYR A 128 17.04 5.07 16.78
N SER A 129 16.89 5.94 15.80
CA SER A 129 18.01 6.51 15.05
C SER A 129 18.54 7.79 15.68
N ARG A 130 19.85 7.96 15.69
CA ARG A 130 20.48 9.25 16.03
C ARG A 130 19.96 10.35 15.10
N PRO A 131 19.82 11.59 15.59
CA PRO A 131 19.25 12.71 14.80
C PRO A 131 19.88 12.86 13.41
N GLU A 132 21.20 12.71 13.30
CA GLU A 132 21.96 12.87 12.05
C GLU A 132 21.64 11.76 11.01
N ASN A 133 21.28 10.58 11.49
CA ASN A 133 21.04 9.40 10.67
C ASN A 133 19.57 9.07 10.42
N LYS A 134 18.64 9.77 11.09
CA LYS A 134 17.21 9.48 11.09
C LYS A 134 16.60 9.41 9.69
N THR A 135 16.81 10.44 8.90
CA THR A 135 16.31 10.51 7.51
C THR A 135 16.92 9.42 6.62
N ARG A 136 18.22 9.16 6.77
CA ARG A 136 18.91 8.11 6.03
C ARG A 136 18.37 6.72 6.37
N ASN A 137 18.19 6.42 7.65
CA ASN A 137 17.72 5.12 8.11
C ASN A 137 16.27 4.85 7.71
N MET A 138 15.40 5.87 7.77
CA MET A 138 14.06 5.80 7.20
C MET A 138 14.10 5.52 5.69
N GLY A 139 15.05 6.16 4.99
CA GLY A 139 15.26 5.95 3.56
C GLY A 139 15.61 4.51 3.20
N TYR A 140 16.43 3.82 3.99
CA TYR A 140 16.75 2.40 3.77
C TYR A 140 15.51 1.50 3.87
N ILE A 141 14.65 1.72 4.87
CA ILE A 141 13.40 0.93 5.01
C ILE A 141 12.43 1.25 3.88
N ALA A 142 12.26 2.55 3.55
CA ALA A 142 11.40 2.96 2.44
C ALA A 142 11.87 2.37 1.10
N SER A 143 13.18 2.34 0.85
CA SER A 143 13.75 1.70 -0.34
C SER A 143 13.48 0.19 -0.35
N GLY A 144 13.58 -0.48 0.80
CA GLY A 144 13.19 -1.88 0.94
C GLY A 144 11.73 -2.11 0.56
N ILE A 145 10.82 -1.30 1.12
CA ILE A 145 9.38 -1.37 0.80
C ILE A 145 9.14 -1.18 -0.71
N MET A 146 9.73 -0.16 -1.33
CA MET A 146 9.55 0.10 -2.77
C MET A 146 10.11 -1.03 -3.62
N THR A 147 11.30 -1.54 -3.29
CA THR A 147 11.88 -2.70 -3.97
C THR A 147 10.97 -3.91 -3.85
N GLY A 148 10.41 -4.18 -2.67
CA GLY A 148 9.47 -5.27 -2.44
C GLY A 148 8.21 -5.16 -3.30
N ILE A 149 7.61 -3.97 -3.39
CA ILE A 149 6.39 -3.71 -4.19
C ILE A 149 6.67 -3.93 -5.69
N VAL A 150 7.76 -3.39 -6.20
CA VAL A 150 8.11 -3.47 -7.63
C VAL A 150 8.52 -4.90 -8.01
N SER A 151 9.40 -5.52 -7.22
CA SER A 151 9.89 -6.88 -7.50
C SER A 151 8.81 -7.95 -7.32
N ALA A 152 7.83 -7.72 -6.44
CA ALA A 152 6.76 -8.70 -6.19
C ALA A 152 6.03 -9.10 -7.46
N ARG A 153 5.62 -8.13 -8.28
CA ARG A 153 4.89 -8.40 -9.52
C ARG A 153 5.75 -9.11 -10.55
N ALA A 154 6.99 -8.66 -10.75
CA ALA A 154 7.91 -9.28 -11.70
C ALA A 154 8.23 -10.73 -11.28
N VAL A 155 8.64 -10.94 -10.03
CA VAL A 155 9.01 -12.27 -9.52
C VAL A 155 7.82 -13.21 -9.56
N SER A 156 6.63 -12.78 -9.11
CA SER A 156 5.44 -13.64 -9.12
C SER A 156 4.98 -13.96 -10.54
N GLY A 157 5.09 -13.02 -11.47
CA GLY A 157 4.76 -13.25 -12.87
C GLY A 157 5.62 -14.35 -13.50
N TYR A 158 6.96 -14.26 -13.37
CA TYR A 158 7.88 -15.28 -13.90
C TYR A 158 7.74 -16.62 -13.21
N ILE A 159 7.64 -16.65 -11.88
CA ILE A 159 7.47 -17.92 -11.14
C ILE A 159 6.14 -18.55 -11.50
N GLY A 160 5.07 -17.75 -11.63
CA GLY A 160 3.77 -18.24 -12.05
C GLY A 160 3.80 -18.89 -13.42
N ASP A 161 4.44 -18.26 -14.38
CA ASP A 161 4.54 -18.74 -15.75
C ASP A 161 5.35 -20.05 -15.86
N TRP A 162 6.48 -20.15 -15.16
CA TRP A 162 7.39 -21.31 -15.25
C TRP A 162 7.00 -22.49 -14.35
N PHE A 163 6.48 -22.23 -13.16
CA PHE A 163 6.26 -23.25 -12.13
C PHE A 163 4.81 -23.31 -11.62
N GLY A 164 3.94 -22.46 -12.15
CA GLY A 164 2.56 -22.33 -11.70
C GLY A 164 2.40 -21.43 -10.47
N TRP A 165 1.20 -20.87 -10.32
CA TRP A 165 0.89 -19.88 -9.28
C TRP A 165 1.04 -20.42 -7.84
N ARG A 166 0.81 -21.71 -7.61
CA ARG A 166 0.96 -22.36 -6.28
C ARG A 166 2.39 -22.32 -5.78
N MET A 167 3.38 -22.51 -6.67
CA MET A 167 4.80 -22.49 -6.31
C MET A 167 5.21 -21.12 -5.77
N MET A 168 4.64 -20.03 -6.29
CA MET A 168 4.90 -18.70 -5.74
C MET A 168 4.53 -18.61 -4.26
N PHE A 169 3.38 -19.15 -3.86
CA PHE A 169 2.96 -19.09 -2.46
C PHE A 169 3.77 -20.03 -1.55
N PHE A 170 4.25 -21.17 -2.03
CA PHE A 170 5.20 -22.01 -1.29
C PHE A 170 6.55 -21.29 -1.11
N LEU A 171 7.02 -20.58 -2.11
CA LEU A 171 8.21 -19.74 -2.01
C LEU A 171 8.01 -18.63 -0.96
N VAL A 172 6.86 -17.96 -0.98
CA VAL A 172 6.49 -16.96 0.04
C VAL A 172 6.51 -17.56 1.44
N ALA A 173 5.95 -18.75 1.63
CA ALA A 173 5.99 -19.45 2.92
C ALA A 173 7.44 -19.69 3.39
N GLY A 174 8.31 -20.15 2.49
CA GLY A 174 9.75 -20.32 2.77
C GLY A 174 10.44 -19.00 3.16
N LEU A 175 10.15 -17.92 2.45
CA LEU A 175 10.69 -16.59 2.77
C LEU A 175 10.18 -16.06 4.12
N MET A 176 8.90 -16.31 4.48
CA MET A 176 8.35 -15.91 5.78
C MET A 176 8.97 -16.75 6.91
N LEU A 177 9.21 -18.04 6.71
CA LEU A 177 9.93 -18.88 7.69
C LEU A 177 11.39 -18.43 7.86
N LEU A 178 12.09 -18.11 6.78
CA LEU A 178 13.43 -17.53 6.85
C LEU A 178 13.42 -16.20 7.62
N GLY A 179 12.48 -15.33 7.31
CA GLY A 179 12.27 -14.06 8.02
C GLY A 179 11.97 -14.27 9.51
N LEU A 180 11.18 -15.29 9.85
CA LEU A 180 10.91 -15.69 11.23
C LEU A 180 12.20 -16.10 11.96
N LEU A 181 13.03 -16.95 11.36
CA LEU A 181 14.31 -17.38 11.92
C LEU A 181 15.27 -16.19 12.13
N VAL A 182 15.36 -15.29 11.16
CA VAL A 182 16.14 -14.05 11.25
C VAL A 182 15.61 -13.16 12.38
N THR A 183 14.30 -13.00 12.51
CA THR A 183 13.65 -12.24 13.58
C THR A 183 13.96 -12.82 14.95
N LEU A 184 13.88 -14.14 15.11
CA LEU A 184 14.17 -14.82 16.37
C LEU A 184 15.63 -14.63 16.82
N LYS A 185 16.57 -14.54 15.87
CA LYS A 185 18.00 -14.37 16.17
C LYS A 185 18.41 -12.91 16.35
N MET A 186 17.88 -11.99 15.55
CA MET A 186 18.44 -10.65 15.38
C MET A 186 17.52 -9.52 15.86
N MET A 187 16.19 -9.76 15.99
CA MET A 187 15.27 -8.68 16.33
C MET A 187 15.55 -8.13 17.73
N PRO A 188 15.85 -6.83 17.87
CA PRO A 188 16.15 -6.21 19.14
C PRO A 188 14.90 -6.07 20.02
N GLN A 189 15.11 -5.93 21.32
CA GLN A 189 14.04 -5.54 22.23
C GLN A 189 13.87 -4.02 22.21
N VAL A 190 12.61 -3.60 22.22
CA VAL A 190 12.20 -2.20 22.17
C VAL A 190 11.32 -1.92 23.38
N SER A 191 11.50 -0.77 24.01
CA SER A 191 10.68 -0.36 25.15
C SER A 191 9.28 0.04 24.70
N GLN A 192 8.30 -0.34 25.50
CA GLN A 192 6.90 0.06 25.31
C GLN A 192 6.73 1.56 25.60
N THR A 193 5.88 2.22 24.84
CA THR A 193 5.66 3.67 24.93
C THR A 193 4.32 4.04 25.54
N PHE A 194 3.40 3.07 25.66
CA PHE A 194 2.05 3.31 26.17
C PHE A 194 1.68 2.33 27.29
N HIS A 195 1.19 2.88 28.42
CA HIS A 195 0.83 2.13 29.64
C HIS A 195 -0.68 2.11 29.92
N GLY A 196 -1.53 2.50 28.97
CA GLY A 196 -2.99 2.48 29.09
C GLY A 196 -3.61 1.17 28.57
N SER A 197 -4.95 1.09 28.58
CA SER A 197 -5.66 -0.04 27.98
C SER A 197 -5.75 0.08 26.46
N TYR A 198 -5.87 -1.07 25.77
CA TYR A 198 -6.06 -1.10 24.31
C TYR A 198 -7.32 -0.31 23.88
N ARG A 199 -8.40 -0.38 24.67
CA ARG A 199 -9.63 0.39 24.41
C ARG A 199 -9.36 1.90 24.43
N GLN A 200 -8.55 2.39 25.36
CA GLN A 200 -8.16 3.81 25.43
C GLN A 200 -7.33 4.21 24.22
N LEU A 201 -6.41 3.35 23.79
CA LEU A 201 -5.60 3.58 22.59
C LEU A 201 -6.48 3.72 21.35
N MET A 202 -7.40 2.77 21.12
CA MET A 202 -8.33 2.77 19.98
C MET A 202 -9.32 3.96 20.04
N HIS A 203 -9.80 4.31 21.23
CA HIS A 203 -10.63 5.50 21.42
C HIS A 203 -9.89 6.77 20.98
N THR A 204 -8.58 6.87 21.26
CA THR A 204 -7.77 8.01 20.82
C THR A 204 -7.65 8.07 19.30
N VAL A 205 -7.48 6.92 18.61
CA VAL A 205 -7.44 6.85 17.14
C VAL A 205 -8.77 7.34 16.56
N GLY A 206 -9.91 6.83 17.08
CA GLY A 206 -11.24 7.26 16.66
C GLY A 206 -11.50 8.75 16.90
N SER A 207 -11.13 9.25 18.08
CA SER A 207 -11.28 10.66 18.44
C SER A 207 -10.47 11.58 17.51
N ILE A 208 -9.21 11.23 17.19
CA ILE A 208 -8.37 11.98 16.24
C ILE A 208 -9.06 12.04 14.87
N PHE A 209 -9.58 10.92 14.38
CA PHE A 209 -10.26 10.86 13.08
C PHE A 209 -11.51 11.75 13.04
N ILE A 210 -12.34 11.70 14.09
CA ILE A 210 -13.59 12.47 14.15
C ILE A 210 -13.32 13.97 14.33
N SER A 211 -12.38 14.33 15.22
CA SER A 211 -12.15 15.74 15.61
C SER A 211 -11.30 16.53 14.62
N ASN A 212 -10.58 15.86 13.68
CA ASN A 212 -9.63 16.53 12.79
C ASN A 212 -10.03 16.44 11.30
N PRO A 213 -10.82 17.37 10.78
CA PRO A 213 -11.27 17.35 9.39
C PRO A 213 -10.12 17.44 8.37
N ARG A 214 -8.99 18.08 8.74
CA ARG A 214 -7.80 18.11 7.87
C ARG A 214 -7.14 16.75 7.74
N ILE A 215 -7.03 15.98 8.83
CA ILE A 215 -6.49 14.61 8.80
C ILE A 215 -7.39 13.72 7.93
N ARG A 216 -8.72 13.84 8.06
CA ARG A 216 -9.65 13.12 7.16
C ARG A 216 -9.42 13.47 5.69
N LEU A 217 -9.35 14.74 5.35
CA LEU A 217 -9.13 15.18 3.96
C LEU A 217 -7.81 14.64 3.40
N TYR A 218 -6.72 14.78 4.17
CA TYR A 218 -5.39 14.29 3.77
C TYR A 218 -5.31 12.76 3.72
N SER A 219 -6.24 12.04 4.35
CA SER A 219 -6.34 10.58 4.25
C SER A 219 -7.24 10.13 3.10
N PHE A 220 -8.41 10.75 2.91
CA PHE A 220 -9.36 10.36 1.85
C PHE A 220 -8.86 10.68 0.44
N ARG A 221 -8.16 11.80 0.26
CA ARG A 221 -7.64 12.21 -1.05
C ARG A 221 -6.66 11.19 -1.64
N PRO A 222 -5.59 10.76 -0.95
CA PRO A 222 -4.74 9.69 -1.45
C PRO A 222 -5.41 8.32 -1.45
N ALA A 223 -6.44 8.08 -0.62
CA ALA A 223 -7.23 6.85 -0.69
C ALA A 223 -7.97 6.71 -2.03
N MET A 224 -8.60 7.79 -2.53
CA MET A 224 -9.21 7.80 -3.86
C MET A 224 -8.18 7.65 -4.97
N SER A 225 -7.02 8.28 -4.82
CA SER A 225 -5.90 8.12 -5.76
C SER A 225 -5.37 6.69 -5.79
N PHE A 226 -5.24 6.04 -4.65
CA PHE A 226 -4.80 4.65 -4.56
C PHE A 226 -5.86 3.68 -5.10
N ALA A 227 -7.16 3.99 -4.87
CA ALA A 227 -8.26 3.28 -5.52
C ALA A 227 -8.12 3.32 -7.04
N SER A 228 -7.90 4.50 -7.60
CA SER A 228 -7.66 4.69 -9.03
C SER A 228 -6.47 3.87 -9.52
N MET A 229 -5.33 3.92 -8.84
CA MET A 229 -4.14 3.14 -9.21
C MET A 229 -4.39 1.63 -9.17
N LEU A 230 -5.10 1.13 -8.16
CA LEU A 230 -5.34 -0.31 -8.03
C LEU A 230 -6.37 -0.85 -9.02
N CYS A 231 -7.22 0.00 -9.63
CA CYS A 231 -8.09 -0.43 -10.73
C CYS A 231 -7.30 -1.05 -11.88
N VAL A 232 -6.19 -0.42 -12.29
CA VAL A 232 -5.39 -0.95 -13.41
C VAL A 232 -4.69 -2.25 -13.02
N TRP A 233 -4.07 -2.30 -11.84
CA TRP A 233 -3.28 -3.48 -11.43
C TRP A 233 -4.13 -4.72 -11.14
N SER A 234 -5.36 -4.56 -10.66
CA SER A 234 -6.24 -5.68 -10.34
C SER A 234 -6.84 -6.38 -11.56
N CYS A 235 -6.97 -5.67 -12.68
CA CYS A 235 -7.55 -6.23 -13.91
C CYS A 235 -6.53 -6.42 -15.04
N MET A 236 -5.26 -6.03 -14.84
CA MET A 236 -4.20 -6.12 -15.85
C MET A 236 -3.99 -7.55 -16.34
N ALA A 237 -3.98 -8.53 -15.44
CA ALA A 237 -3.81 -9.94 -15.81
C ALA A 237 -4.93 -10.43 -16.76
N PHE A 238 -6.17 -10.02 -16.50
CA PHE A 238 -7.31 -10.39 -17.34
C PHE A 238 -7.26 -9.68 -18.69
N HIS A 239 -6.85 -8.41 -18.73
CA HIS A 239 -6.73 -7.65 -19.98
C HIS A 239 -5.65 -8.22 -20.89
N LEU A 240 -4.50 -8.59 -20.32
CA LEU A 240 -3.38 -9.10 -21.10
C LEU A 240 -3.53 -10.58 -21.49
N SER A 241 -4.31 -11.37 -20.77
CA SER A 241 -4.61 -12.75 -21.15
C SER A 241 -5.59 -12.89 -22.33
N GLY A 242 -6.36 -11.83 -22.62
CA GLY A 242 -7.29 -11.72 -23.74
C GLY A 242 -6.72 -11.03 -24.97
N PRO A 243 -7.59 -10.83 -26.02
CA PRO A 243 -7.21 -10.05 -27.20
C PRO A 243 -6.89 -8.58 -26.82
N PRO A 244 -5.96 -7.93 -27.50
CA PRO A 244 -5.12 -8.40 -28.61
C PRO A 244 -3.82 -9.08 -28.17
N PHE A 245 -3.54 -9.21 -26.85
CA PHE A 245 -2.22 -9.56 -26.34
C PHE A 245 -1.99 -11.08 -26.26
N HIS A 246 -2.92 -11.82 -25.64
CA HIS A 246 -2.81 -13.29 -25.42
C HIS A 246 -1.49 -13.71 -24.73
N VAL A 247 -1.06 -12.99 -23.69
CA VAL A 247 0.21 -13.23 -22.98
C VAL A 247 0.01 -13.75 -21.57
N GLY A 248 1.07 -14.35 -21.02
CA GLY A 248 1.10 -14.94 -19.70
C GLY A 248 1.35 -13.96 -18.56
N SER A 249 1.48 -14.49 -17.35
CA SER A 249 1.73 -13.71 -16.13
C SER A 249 3.13 -13.09 -16.10
N ASP A 250 4.08 -13.62 -16.85
CA ASP A 250 5.44 -13.08 -17.01
C ASP A 250 5.42 -11.66 -17.55
N VAL A 251 4.66 -11.40 -18.63
CA VAL A 251 4.51 -10.07 -19.21
C VAL A 251 3.77 -9.11 -18.28
N VAL A 252 2.73 -9.60 -17.59
CA VAL A 252 2.03 -8.81 -16.55
C VAL A 252 3.01 -8.39 -15.45
N GLY A 253 3.83 -9.33 -15.00
CA GLY A 253 4.87 -9.10 -14.01
C GLY A 253 5.93 -8.11 -14.48
N LEU A 254 6.36 -8.22 -15.75
CA LEU A 254 7.34 -7.29 -16.36
C LEU A 254 6.81 -5.85 -16.39
N LEU A 255 5.54 -5.65 -16.73
CA LEU A 255 4.90 -4.35 -16.65
C LEU A 255 4.89 -3.78 -15.22
N GLY A 256 4.98 -4.64 -14.19
CA GLY A 256 5.18 -4.24 -12.80
C GLY A 256 6.41 -3.37 -12.58
N LEU A 257 7.44 -3.48 -13.45
CA LEU A 257 8.64 -2.65 -13.39
C LEU A 257 8.34 -1.16 -13.70
N CYS A 258 7.22 -0.85 -14.35
CA CYS A 258 6.78 0.55 -14.50
C CYS A 258 6.60 1.25 -13.14
N GLY A 259 6.33 0.49 -12.07
CA GLY A 259 6.28 1.00 -10.70
C GLY A 259 7.60 1.63 -10.20
N VAL A 260 8.74 1.34 -10.86
CA VAL A 260 10.02 2.03 -10.59
C VAL A 260 9.88 3.53 -10.82
N ALA A 261 9.14 3.95 -11.84
CA ALA A 261 8.89 5.37 -12.12
C ALA A 261 8.17 6.04 -10.94
N GLY A 262 7.18 5.36 -10.34
CA GLY A 262 6.52 5.81 -9.11
C GLY A 262 7.49 5.94 -7.94
N ALA A 263 8.37 4.95 -7.73
CA ALA A 263 9.35 4.96 -6.64
C ALA A 263 10.35 6.12 -6.79
N VAL A 264 10.81 6.40 -8.01
CA VAL A 264 11.67 7.55 -8.31
C VAL A 264 10.91 8.87 -8.09
N ALA A 265 9.66 8.94 -8.56
CA ALA A 265 8.80 10.10 -8.39
C ALA A 265 8.58 10.42 -6.91
N ALA A 266 8.38 9.42 -6.04
CA ALA A 266 8.19 9.62 -4.60
C ALA A 266 9.34 10.42 -3.97
N SER A 267 10.58 10.09 -4.35
CA SER A 267 11.77 10.81 -3.87
C SER A 267 11.82 12.26 -4.35
N GLY A 268 11.43 12.51 -5.60
CA GLY A 268 11.34 13.85 -6.18
C GLY A 268 10.23 14.68 -5.53
N VAL A 269 9.04 14.10 -5.38
CA VAL A 269 7.88 14.73 -4.76
C VAL A 269 8.20 15.20 -3.34
N GLY A 270 8.87 14.37 -2.52
CA GLY A 270 9.27 14.73 -1.16
C GLY A 270 10.11 16.01 -1.09
N LYS A 271 10.96 16.26 -2.09
CA LYS A 271 11.79 17.47 -2.19
C LYS A 271 11.01 18.69 -2.72
N ILE A 272 10.03 18.47 -3.55
CA ILE A 272 9.27 19.52 -4.25
C ILE A 272 8.08 20.03 -3.40
N VAL A 273 7.43 19.15 -2.63
CA VAL A 273 6.26 19.48 -1.78
C VAL A 273 6.45 20.71 -0.90
N PRO A 274 7.60 20.94 -0.22
CA PRO A 274 7.78 22.14 0.60
C PRO A 274 7.68 23.45 -0.19
N ARG A 275 8.00 23.43 -1.49
CA ARG A 275 7.96 24.61 -2.38
C ARG A 275 6.60 24.79 -3.07
N VAL A 276 6.02 23.70 -3.55
CA VAL A 276 4.79 23.73 -4.35
C VAL A 276 3.53 23.72 -3.48
N GLY A 277 3.60 23.07 -2.32
CA GLY A 277 2.48 22.92 -1.39
C GLY A 277 1.63 21.65 -1.69
N VAL A 278 0.98 21.15 -0.63
CA VAL A 278 0.22 19.91 -0.65
C VAL A 278 -0.97 19.96 -1.62
N HIS A 279 -1.69 21.09 -1.62
CA HIS A 279 -2.86 21.28 -2.47
C HIS A 279 -2.51 21.18 -3.96
N ARG A 280 -1.53 21.99 -4.41
CA ARG A 280 -1.09 21.97 -5.82
C ARG A 280 -0.54 20.62 -6.23
N MET A 281 0.24 19.97 -5.36
CA MET A 281 0.76 18.63 -5.61
C MET A 281 -0.36 17.60 -5.77
N SER A 282 -1.43 17.71 -4.97
CA SER A 282 -2.61 16.83 -5.08
C SER A 282 -3.36 17.05 -6.39
N VAL A 283 -3.48 18.30 -6.87
CA VAL A 283 -4.10 18.59 -8.16
C VAL A 283 -3.26 18.04 -9.30
N ILE A 284 -1.94 18.26 -9.28
CA ILE A 284 -1.01 17.73 -10.31
C ILE A 284 -1.12 16.20 -10.38
N GLY A 285 -1.08 15.52 -9.23
CA GLY A 285 -1.20 14.07 -9.18
C GLY A 285 -2.56 13.56 -9.71
N GLY A 286 -3.65 14.24 -9.35
CA GLY A 286 -4.98 13.94 -9.87
C GLY A 286 -5.08 14.12 -11.39
N CYS A 287 -4.49 15.18 -11.93
CA CYS A 287 -4.43 15.40 -13.38
C CYS A 287 -3.62 14.31 -14.10
N PHE A 288 -2.49 13.89 -13.55
CA PHE A 288 -1.74 12.76 -14.10
C PHE A 288 -2.58 11.48 -14.13
N GLN A 289 -3.35 11.19 -13.09
CA GLN A 289 -4.20 10.00 -13.06
C GLN A 289 -5.37 10.08 -14.07
N VAL A 290 -6.02 11.23 -14.19
CA VAL A 290 -7.07 11.40 -15.21
C VAL A 290 -6.49 11.24 -16.62
N LEU A 291 -5.32 11.83 -16.91
CA LEU A 291 -4.61 11.64 -18.18
C LEU A 291 -4.23 10.18 -18.40
N ALA A 292 -3.76 9.48 -17.35
CA ALA A 292 -3.43 8.06 -17.41
C ALA A 292 -4.63 7.21 -17.87
N TRP A 293 -5.80 7.48 -17.32
CA TRP A 293 -7.02 6.76 -17.70
C TRP A 293 -7.50 7.07 -19.09
N PHE A 294 -7.33 8.30 -19.56
CA PHE A 294 -7.59 8.66 -20.96
C PHE A 294 -6.65 7.88 -21.90
N VAL A 295 -5.35 7.80 -21.57
CA VAL A 295 -4.37 7.03 -22.34
C VAL A 295 -4.69 5.52 -22.29
N ALA A 296 -5.04 4.99 -21.12
CA ALA A 296 -5.41 3.59 -20.94
C ALA A 296 -6.67 3.21 -21.75
N TRP A 297 -7.64 4.11 -21.83
CA TRP A 297 -8.86 3.90 -22.60
C TRP A 297 -8.58 3.95 -24.11
N LYS A 298 -7.82 4.93 -24.59
CA LYS A 298 -7.61 5.17 -26.02
C LYS A 298 -6.53 4.27 -26.63
N PHE A 299 -5.49 3.93 -25.85
CA PHE A 299 -4.29 3.23 -26.32
C PHE A 299 -4.01 1.96 -25.49
N GLY A 300 -4.99 1.47 -24.72
CA GLY A 300 -4.83 0.31 -23.83
C GLY A 300 -4.62 -1.02 -24.56
N ASP A 301 -4.88 -1.08 -25.87
CA ASP A 301 -4.63 -2.24 -26.71
C ASP A 301 -3.18 -2.29 -27.26
N SER A 302 -2.30 -1.41 -26.80
CA SER A 302 -0.88 -1.40 -27.11
C SER A 302 0.00 -1.39 -25.86
N TYR A 303 1.14 -2.08 -25.91
CA TYR A 303 2.10 -2.06 -24.79
C TYR A 303 2.59 -0.64 -24.47
N ALA A 304 2.85 0.17 -25.50
CA ALA A 304 3.29 1.55 -25.31
C ALA A 304 2.25 2.38 -24.56
N GLY A 305 0.97 2.26 -24.93
CA GLY A 305 -0.14 2.92 -24.26
C GLY A 305 -0.29 2.47 -22.81
N LEU A 306 -0.21 1.16 -22.54
CA LEU A 306 -0.24 0.62 -21.18
C LEU A 306 0.94 1.11 -20.32
N ILE A 307 2.16 1.11 -20.86
CA ILE A 307 3.36 1.58 -20.13
C ILE A 307 3.20 3.06 -19.76
N VAL A 308 2.79 3.91 -20.72
CA VAL A 308 2.57 5.34 -20.45
C VAL A 308 1.47 5.54 -19.40
N ALA A 309 0.35 4.81 -19.50
CA ALA A 309 -0.73 4.89 -18.52
C ALA A 309 -0.27 4.46 -17.13
N LEU A 310 0.47 3.35 -17.00
CA LEU A 310 1.01 2.85 -15.75
C LEU A 310 1.98 3.84 -15.10
N VAL A 311 2.90 4.39 -15.87
CA VAL A 311 3.86 5.41 -15.37
C VAL A 311 3.12 6.64 -14.87
N LEU A 312 2.14 7.14 -15.62
CA LEU A 312 1.37 8.32 -15.23
C LEU A 312 0.52 8.07 -13.98
N VAL A 313 -0.15 6.92 -13.88
CA VAL A 313 -0.99 6.62 -12.72
C VAL A 313 -0.14 6.45 -11.45
N ASP A 314 1.04 5.82 -11.56
CA ASP A 314 1.94 5.61 -10.43
C ASP A 314 2.58 6.93 -9.96
N ILE A 315 3.06 7.78 -10.89
CA ILE A 315 3.57 9.12 -10.56
C ILE A 315 2.47 9.94 -9.88
N GLY A 316 1.25 9.94 -10.43
CA GLY A 316 0.10 10.63 -9.85
C GLY A 316 -0.21 10.16 -8.43
N ALA A 317 -0.21 8.84 -8.20
CA ALA A 317 -0.43 8.26 -6.88
C ALA A 317 0.64 8.70 -5.87
N GLN A 318 1.91 8.72 -6.26
CA GLN A 318 3.00 9.17 -5.37
C GLN A 318 2.91 10.66 -5.04
N CYS A 319 2.50 11.50 -5.99
CA CYS A 319 2.25 12.92 -5.73
C CYS A 319 1.23 13.11 -4.60
N LEU A 320 0.15 12.33 -4.59
CA LEU A 320 -0.88 12.39 -3.58
C LEU A 320 -0.46 11.73 -2.26
N GLN A 321 0.10 10.54 -2.32
CA GLN A 321 0.49 9.79 -1.13
C GLN A 321 1.53 10.56 -0.31
N VAL A 322 2.67 10.90 -0.89
CA VAL A 322 3.80 11.52 -0.18
C VAL A 322 3.43 12.90 0.37
N SER A 323 2.73 13.72 -0.44
CA SER A 323 2.36 15.08 -0.03
C SER A 323 1.35 15.08 1.12
N ASN A 324 0.28 14.29 0.99
CA ASN A 324 -0.79 14.26 1.98
C ASN A 324 -0.39 13.50 3.25
N GLN A 325 0.42 12.43 3.16
CA GLN A 325 0.95 11.74 4.33
C GLN A 325 1.80 12.68 5.18
N SER A 326 2.75 13.38 4.57
CA SER A 326 3.56 14.37 5.27
C SER A 326 2.73 15.47 5.91
N ALA A 327 1.68 15.96 5.23
CA ALA A 327 0.79 16.98 5.76
C ALA A 327 -0.06 16.46 6.91
N SER A 328 -0.57 15.24 6.82
CA SER A 328 -1.36 14.60 7.86
C SER A 328 -0.54 14.41 9.16
N LEU A 329 0.68 13.90 9.05
CA LEU A 329 1.57 13.68 10.20
C LEU A 329 1.97 14.98 10.92
N ARG A 330 2.05 16.11 10.19
CA ARG A 330 2.34 17.43 10.77
C ARG A 330 1.18 18.03 11.56
N GLN A 331 -0.06 17.54 11.39
CA GLN A 331 -1.22 18.07 12.14
C GLN A 331 -1.11 17.77 13.65
N LEU A 332 -0.60 16.61 14.01
CA LEU A 332 -0.46 16.17 15.41
C LEU A 332 0.91 15.50 15.64
N PRO A 333 2.01 16.27 15.79
CA PRO A 333 3.36 15.72 15.95
C PRO A 333 3.53 14.78 17.15
N LYS A 334 2.75 15.00 18.23
CA LYS A 334 2.75 14.15 19.44
C LYS A 334 2.00 12.81 19.27
N ALA A 335 1.23 12.65 18.18
CA ALA A 335 0.41 11.47 17.91
C ALA A 335 0.71 10.86 16.51
N THR A 336 1.92 11.04 16.02
CA THR A 336 2.33 10.68 14.65
C THR A 336 1.97 9.23 14.29
N ASN A 337 2.20 8.25 15.18
CA ASN A 337 1.88 6.85 14.93
C ASN A 337 0.37 6.64 14.72
N ARG A 338 -0.47 7.27 15.54
CA ARG A 338 -1.94 7.16 15.44
C ARG A 338 -2.46 7.82 14.18
N VAL A 339 -1.92 8.99 13.82
CA VAL A 339 -2.24 9.68 12.55
C VAL A 339 -1.81 8.84 11.36
N ASN A 340 -0.64 8.20 11.40
CA ASN A 340 -0.18 7.30 10.35
C ASN A 340 -1.08 6.05 10.23
N THR A 341 -1.53 5.48 11.35
CA THR A 341 -2.51 4.38 11.35
C THR A 341 -3.79 4.80 10.63
N ILE A 342 -4.36 5.97 10.96
CA ILE A 342 -5.57 6.51 10.30
C ILE A 342 -5.32 6.67 8.80
N PHE A 343 -4.21 7.31 8.44
CA PHE A 343 -3.84 7.58 7.06
C PHE A 343 -3.73 6.29 6.24
N MET A 344 -2.91 5.35 6.70
CA MET A 344 -2.64 4.11 5.98
C MET A 344 -3.85 3.18 5.95
N THR A 345 -4.64 3.09 7.03
CA THR A 345 -5.90 2.32 7.02
C THR A 345 -6.88 2.87 5.99
N THR A 346 -7.10 4.19 5.98
CA THR A 346 -7.97 4.84 4.98
C THR A 346 -7.46 4.64 3.56
N PHE A 347 -6.14 4.71 3.36
CA PHE A 347 -5.47 4.49 2.08
C PHE A 347 -5.75 3.08 1.54
N PHE A 348 -5.58 2.03 2.34
CA PHE A 348 -5.81 0.65 1.93
C PHE A 348 -7.31 0.29 1.80
N ILE A 349 -8.19 0.92 2.58
CA ILE A 349 -9.64 0.83 2.34
C ILE A 349 -9.98 1.41 0.96
N GLY A 350 -9.40 2.56 0.59
CA GLY A 350 -9.51 3.12 -0.76
C GLY A 350 -9.06 2.13 -1.83
N GLY A 351 -7.89 1.51 -1.64
CA GLY A 351 -7.38 0.48 -2.53
C GLY A 351 -8.33 -0.70 -2.71
N SER A 352 -8.90 -1.20 -1.61
CA SER A 352 -9.89 -2.29 -1.64
C SER A 352 -11.15 -1.91 -2.42
N LEU A 353 -11.64 -0.67 -2.25
CA LEU A 353 -12.77 -0.13 -3.03
C LEU A 353 -12.42 -0.07 -4.53
N GLY A 354 -11.25 0.48 -4.88
CA GLY A 354 -10.79 0.55 -6.27
C GLY A 354 -10.75 -0.83 -6.93
N THR A 355 -10.14 -1.81 -6.26
CA THR A 355 -10.05 -3.19 -6.73
C THR A 355 -11.45 -3.83 -6.86
N SER A 356 -12.36 -3.61 -5.89
CA SER A 356 -13.72 -4.16 -5.94
C SER A 356 -14.52 -3.59 -7.11
N PHE A 357 -14.56 -2.28 -7.23
CA PHE A 357 -15.33 -1.63 -8.28
C PHE A 357 -14.73 -1.86 -9.68
N SER A 358 -13.40 -1.98 -9.81
CA SER A 358 -12.78 -2.34 -11.09
C SER A 358 -13.11 -3.77 -11.52
N GLY A 359 -13.22 -4.73 -10.58
CA GLY A 359 -13.68 -6.08 -10.87
C GLY A 359 -15.13 -6.10 -11.39
N ILE A 360 -16.02 -5.28 -10.81
CA ILE A 360 -17.38 -5.08 -11.31
C ILE A 360 -17.36 -4.41 -12.69
N GLY A 361 -16.58 -3.34 -12.85
CA GLY A 361 -16.42 -2.65 -14.13
C GLY A 361 -15.92 -3.58 -15.23
N TRP A 362 -14.96 -4.45 -14.91
CA TRP A 362 -14.46 -5.48 -15.81
C TRP A 362 -15.56 -6.46 -16.24
N SER A 363 -16.36 -6.94 -15.31
CA SER A 363 -17.44 -7.89 -15.62
C SER A 363 -18.56 -7.30 -16.48
N LEU A 364 -18.79 -5.98 -16.40
CA LEU A 364 -19.84 -5.28 -17.14
C LEU A 364 -19.40 -4.82 -18.53
N ALA A 365 -18.18 -4.32 -18.68
CA ALA A 365 -17.71 -3.68 -19.90
C ALA A 365 -16.21 -3.91 -20.20
N GLY A 366 -15.61 -4.96 -19.66
CA GLY A 366 -14.21 -5.30 -19.86
C GLY A 366 -13.27 -4.16 -19.49
N TRP A 367 -12.22 -3.96 -20.28
CA TRP A 367 -11.23 -2.91 -20.04
C TRP A 367 -11.81 -1.49 -19.99
N THR A 368 -12.80 -1.20 -20.83
CA THR A 368 -13.48 0.10 -20.81
C THR A 368 -14.16 0.37 -19.46
N GLY A 369 -14.80 -0.64 -18.88
CA GLY A 369 -15.40 -0.54 -17.54
C GLY A 369 -14.37 -0.22 -16.45
N VAL A 370 -13.18 -0.84 -16.51
CA VAL A 370 -12.06 -0.53 -15.60
C VAL A 370 -11.60 0.91 -15.78
N CYS A 371 -11.47 1.39 -17.02
CA CYS A 371 -11.06 2.75 -17.31
C CYS A 371 -12.07 3.78 -16.75
N ILE A 372 -13.36 3.53 -16.88
CA ILE A 372 -14.40 4.41 -16.32
C ILE A 372 -14.30 4.47 -14.80
N VAL A 373 -14.22 3.32 -14.13
CA VAL A 373 -14.10 3.26 -12.67
C VAL A 373 -12.84 3.99 -12.17
N GLY A 374 -11.70 3.73 -12.81
CA GLY A 374 -10.44 4.36 -12.46
C GLY A 374 -10.46 5.88 -12.66
N ALA A 375 -11.06 6.35 -13.76
CA ALA A 375 -11.26 7.78 -14.04
C ALA A 375 -12.20 8.44 -13.02
N CYS A 376 -13.26 7.75 -12.58
CA CYS A 376 -14.15 8.24 -11.51
C CYS A 376 -13.41 8.47 -10.21
N PHE A 377 -12.56 7.52 -9.77
CA PHE A 377 -11.75 7.69 -8.57
C PHE A 377 -10.69 8.81 -8.72
N ALA A 378 -10.05 8.92 -9.88
CA ALA A 378 -9.13 10.02 -10.18
C ALA A 378 -9.82 11.39 -10.14
N SER A 379 -11.03 11.47 -10.71
CA SER A 379 -11.86 12.68 -10.67
C SER A 379 -12.32 13.03 -9.25
N ALA A 380 -12.69 12.04 -8.44
CA ALA A 380 -13.01 12.24 -7.03
C ALA A 380 -11.84 12.87 -6.24
N THR A 381 -10.60 12.48 -6.57
CA THR A 381 -9.39 13.10 -6.00
C THR A 381 -9.29 14.60 -6.32
N LEU A 382 -9.60 15.00 -7.57
CA LEU A 382 -9.61 16.39 -7.99
C LEU A 382 -10.74 17.16 -7.32
N LEU A 383 -11.95 16.59 -7.21
CA LEU A 383 -13.09 17.20 -6.52
C LEU A 383 -12.78 17.46 -5.05
N LEU A 384 -12.20 16.49 -4.34
CA LEU A 384 -11.76 16.68 -2.95
C LEU A 384 -10.71 17.78 -2.82
N SER A 385 -9.87 17.97 -3.84
CA SER A 385 -8.88 19.04 -3.88
C SER A 385 -9.52 20.39 -4.13
N ALA A 386 -10.51 20.48 -5.03
CA ALA A 386 -11.25 21.73 -5.29
C ALA A 386 -12.06 22.19 -4.07
N CYS A 387 -12.72 21.30 -3.35
CA CYS A 387 -13.48 21.61 -2.14
C CYS A 387 -12.62 22.23 -1.02
N GLU A 388 -11.34 21.83 -0.89
CA GLU A 388 -10.43 22.46 0.07
C GLU A 388 -10.20 23.94 -0.26
N ARG A 389 -10.00 24.28 -1.54
CA ARG A 389 -9.74 25.65 -1.98
C ARG A 389 -10.92 26.58 -1.68
N ILE A 390 -12.15 26.08 -1.88
CA ILE A 390 -13.36 26.85 -1.59
C ILE A 390 -13.48 27.14 -0.08
N LYS A 391 -13.24 26.13 0.78
CA LYS A 391 -13.30 26.31 2.23
C LYS A 391 -12.21 27.26 2.74
N MET A 392 -11.01 27.24 2.19
CA MET A 392 -9.96 28.18 2.56
C MET A 392 -10.29 29.61 2.13
N LYS A 393 -10.87 29.82 0.93
CA LYS A 393 -11.32 31.14 0.49
C LYS A 393 -12.42 31.71 1.39
N ASN A 394 -13.42 30.90 1.74
CA ASN A 394 -14.53 31.34 2.61
C ASN A 394 -14.08 31.59 4.05
N GLY A 395 -13.12 30.83 4.57
CA GLY A 395 -12.54 31.04 5.90
C GLY A 395 -11.69 32.32 6.00
N SER A 396 -10.96 32.71 4.95
CA SER A 396 -10.21 33.96 4.90
C SER A 396 -11.12 35.19 4.77
N SER A 397 -12.28 35.05 4.14
CA SER A 397 -13.27 36.15 4.04
C SER A 397 -13.94 36.48 5.38
N ILE A 398 -14.06 35.49 6.30
CA ILE A 398 -14.67 35.74 7.61
C ILE A 398 -13.70 36.43 8.57
N HIS A 399 -12.40 36.20 8.46
CA HIS A 399 -11.39 36.92 9.28
C HIS A 399 -11.19 38.39 8.87
N HIS A 400 -11.57 38.79 7.65
CA HIS A 400 -11.52 40.18 7.22
C HIS A 400 -12.77 41.02 7.65
N ILE A 401 -13.85 40.36 8.10
CA ILE A 401 -15.09 41.04 8.52
C ILE A 401 -15.10 41.33 10.05
N THR A 402 -14.23 40.67 10.83
CA THR A 402 -14.18 40.84 12.30
C THR A 402 -13.05 41.79 12.78
N SER A 403 -12.43 42.53 11.87
CA SER A 403 -11.43 43.55 12.18
C SER A 403 -11.87 44.98 11.76
N TYR A 404 -13.12 45.35 12.10
CA TYR A 404 -13.61 46.73 12.12
C TYR A 404 -14.27 47.03 13.45
#